data_2e33077abe103d442fe603910c0a299d
#
_entry.id   2e33077abe103d442fe603910c0a299d
#
_cell.length_a   1.000
_cell.length_b   1.000
_cell.length_c   1.000
_cell.angle_alpha   90.00
_cell.angle_beta   90.00
_cell.angle_gamma   90.00
#
_symmetry.space_group_name_H-M   'P 1'
#
loop_
_entity.id
_entity.type
_entity.pdbx_description
1 polymer ?
#
loop_
_entity_poly.entity_id
_entity_poly.type
_entity_poly.pdbx_seq_one_letter_code
_entity_poly.pdbx_strand_id
1 'polypeptide(L)'
;ENTLESFALALRLGATGIESDVWLTADRVPVLDHDGVVGRVRRRPISQFVRADLPPHVPALADLFDQLGTDFELSLDVKDPAAGPVAASVAASADPTMPSRLWLCHDDLDQLVSRRDDSPYVRLVCSTRLARAKQGPERLAAQLRQRSIDAVNLHHSEWTGGLTTLFHRFGTLAFGWDAQFERILDGLFRMGIDGVYSDHVDRMTDALARHLARPELNQPPSSEPG
;
A
#
# COMPACT_ATOMS: atom_id res chain seq x y z
N GLU A 1 1.79 15.11 6.19
CA GLU A 1 1.86 13.65 5.97
C GLU A 1 1.50 12.90 7.23
N ASN A 2 0.88 11.72 7.10
CA ASN A 2 0.57 10.79 8.18
C ASN A 2 -0.23 11.40 9.34
N THR A 3 -1.14 12.34 9.05
CA THR A 3 -2.08 12.90 10.03
C THR A 3 -3.52 12.51 9.70
N LEU A 4 -4.38 12.42 10.71
CA LEU A 4 -5.79 12.08 10.51
C LEU A 4 -6.50 13.08 9.58
N GLU A 5 -6.13 14.37 9.65
CA GLU A 5 -6.67 15.40 8.78
C GLU A 5 -6.28 15.17 7.30
N SER A 6 -5.02 14.78 7.03
CA SER A 6 -4.57 14.49 5.66
C SER A 6 -5.25 13.24 5.10
N PHE A 7 -5.42 12.20 5.90
CA PHE A 7 -6.13 10.99 5.52
C PHE A 7 -7.61 11.27 5.24
N ALA A 8 -8.28 12.03 6.13
CA ALA A 8 -9.66 12.45 5.92
C ALA A 8 -9.83 13.28 4.64
N LEU A 9 -8.87 14.16 4.34
CA LEU A 9 -8.89 14.95 3.11
C LEU A 9 -8.73 14.05 1.88
N ALA A 10 -7.81 13.10 1.91
CA ALA A 10 -7.57 12.19 0.79
C ALA A 10 -8.84 11.38 0.44
N LEU A 11 -9.51 10.80 1.43
CA LEU A 11 -10.76 10.05 1.22
C LEU A 11 -11.88 10.96 0.68
N ARG A 12 -12.02 12.19 1.21
CA ARG A 12 -13.01 13.16 0.68
C ARG A 12 -12.75 13.58 -0.75
N LEU A 13 -11.49 13.60 -1.19
CA LEU A 13 -11.10 13.89 -2.57
C LEU A 13 -11.24 12.68 -3.50
N GLY A 14 -11.66 11.53 -2.99
CA GLY A 14 -11.96 10.33 -3.78
C GLY A 14 -10.85 9.29 -3.84
N ALA A 15 -9.84 9.36 -2.96
CA ALA A 15 -8.92 8.24 -2.78
C ALA A 15 -9.69 7.01 -2.28
N THR A 16 -9.41 5.85 -2.85
CA THR A 16 -10.02 4.57 -2.44
C THR A 16 -9.26 3.91 -1.30
N GLY A 17 -8.08 4.42 -0.98
CA GLY A 17 -7.22 3.90 0.08
C GLY A 17 -6.26 4.94 0.63
N ILE A 18 -5.62 4.56 1.72
CA ILE A 18 -4.62 5.33 2.46
C ILE A 18 -3.33 4.52 2.52
N GLU A 19 -2.21 5.20 2.43
CA GLU A 19 -0.89 4.63 2.68
C GLU A 19 -0.24 5.34 3.86
N SER A 20 0.49 4.57 4.68
CA SER A 20 1.28 5.10 5.79
C SER A 20 2.34 4.10 6.23
N ASP A 21 3.31 4.59 7.02
CA ASP A 21 4.28 3.75 7.70
C ASP A 21 3.81 3.42 9.12
N VAL A 22 3.94 2.15 9.53
CA VAL A 22 3.53 1.70 10.86
C VAL A 22 4.71 1.32 11.75
N TRP A 23 4.70 1.85 12.96
CA TRP A 23 5.67 1.61 14.02
C TRP A 23 5.00 1.14 15.29
N LEU A 24 5.74 0.47 16.20
CA LEU A 24 5.26 0.16 17.54
C LEU A 24 5.89 1.08 18.59
N THR A 25 5.06 1.55 19.50
CA THR A 25 5.49 2.19 20.73
C THR A 25 6.04 1.18 21.73
N ALA A 26 6.65 1.66 22.83
CA ALA A 26 7.16 0.81 23.92
C ALA A 26 6.05 -0.04 24.56
N ASP A 27 4.84 0.47 24.64
CA ASP A 27 3.63 -0.21 25.12
C ASP A 27 2.85 -0.94 24.01
N ARG A 28 3.52 -1.16 22.84
CA ARG A 28 3.03 -1.95 21.71
C ARG A 28 1.75 -1.42 21.04
N VAL A 29 1.55 -0.12 21.06
CA VAL A 29 0.49 0.53 20.29
C VAL A 29 1.01 0.81 18.88
N PRO A 30 0.33 0.36 17.78
CA PRO A 30 0.70 0.71 16.42
C PRO A 30 0.34 2.17 16.16
N VAL A 31 1.33 2.93 15.68
CA VAL A 31 1.21 4.37 15.35
C VAL A 31 1.69 4.62 13.93
N LEU A 32 1.17 5.70 13.33
CA LEU A 32 1.43 6.06 11.94
C LEU A 32 2.37 7.27 11.89
N ASP A 33 3.56 7.10 11.31
CA ASP A 33 4.57 8.16 11.20
C ASP A 33 5.62 7.77 10.14
N HIS A 34 5.98 8.70 9.27
CA HIS A 34 6.95 8.45 8.20
C HIS A 34 8.36 8.15 8.76
N ASP A 35 8.82 8.95 9.70
CA ASP A 35 10.22 8.93 10.16
C ASP A 35 10.52 7.92 11.27
N GLY A 36 9.49 7.53 12.04
CA GLY A 36 9.63 6.63 13.19
C GLY A 36 10.41 7.22 14.36
N VAL A 37 10.57 8.54 14.41
CA VAL A 37 11.35 9.24 15.42
C VAL A 37 10.67 10.52 15.90
N VAL A 38 10.79 10.80 17.18
CA VAL A 38 10.22 11.99 17.84
C VAL A 38 11.33 12.94 18.31
N GLY A 39 11.08 14.24 18.15
CA GLY A 39 11.96 15.32 18.62
C GLY A 39 12.74 16.02 17.51
N ARG A 40 12.95 17.35 17.67
CA ARG A 40 13.66 18.19 16.67
C ARG A 40 15.18 18.15 16.83
N VAL A 41 15.67 18.13 18.06
CA VAL A 41 17.11 18.21 18.38
C VAL A 41 17.66 16.84 18.76
N ARG A 42 16.95 16.12 19.61
CA ARG A 42 17.26 14.74 19.97
C ARG A 42 16.18 13.84 19.39
N ARG A 43 16.42 13.34 18.18
CA ARG A 43 15.54 12.37 17.51
C ARG A 43 15.67 11.04 18.24
N ARG A 44 14.57 10.58 18.83
CA ARG A 44 14.50 9.29 19.52
C ARG A 44 13.46 8.40 18.84
N PRO A 45 13.75 7.09 18.66
CA PRO A 45 12.81 6.16 18.06
C PRO A 45 11.46 6.12 18.79
N ILE A 46 10.37 5.98 18.04
CA ILE A 46 9.01 5.83 18.57
C ILE A 46 8.93 4.65 19.56
N SER A 47 9.66 3.58 19.31
CA SER A 47 9.76 2.40 20.19
C SER A 47 10.26 2.68 21.62
N GLN A 48 10.81 3.86 21.89
CA GLN A 48 11.23 4.29 23.22
C GLN A 48 10.16 5.07 24.00
N PHE A 49 9.01 5.34 23.41
CA PHE A 49 7.92 6.08 24.01
C PHE A 49 6.69 5.19 24.20
N VAL A 50 5.97 5.40 25.29
CA VAL A 50 4.59 4.93 25.39
C VAL A 50 3.67 5.83 24.54
N ARG A 51 2.53 5.30 24.07
CA ARG A 51 1.61 6.08 23.23
C ARG A 51 1.24 7.43 23.83
N ALA A 52 1.00 7.48 25.14
CA ALA A 52 0.60 8.69 25.86
C ALA A 52 1.64 9.83 25.81
N ASP A 53 2.92 9.52 25.62
CA ASP A 53 4.02 10.49 25.55
C ASP A 53 4.32 10.98 24.12
N LEU A 54 3.64 10.41 23.11
CA LEU A 54 3.83 10.83 21.73
C LEU A 54 3.05 12.14 21.42
N PRO A 55 3.60 12.96 20.51
CA PRO A 55 2.91 14.16 20.05
C PRO A 55 1.52 13.84 19.47
N PRO A 56 0.52 14.74 19.62
CA PRO A 56 -0.84 14.52 19.11
C PRO A 56 -0.93 14.30 17.59
N HIS A 57 0.05 14.80 16.83
CA HIS A 57 0.06 14.63 15.36
C HIS A 57 0.55 13.24 14.90
N VAL A 58 1.02 12.39 15.80
CA VAL A 58 1.35 10.99 15.52
C VAL A 58 0.15 10.14 15.95
N PRO A 59 -0.78 9.79 15.05
CA PRO A 59 -1.98 9.07 15.44
C PRO A 59 -1.70 7.58 15.72
N ALA A 60 -2.46 7.00 16.63
CA ALA A 60 -2.53 5.54 16.69
C ALA A 60 -3.38 5.01 15.52
N LEU A 61 -3.12 3.77 15.12
CA LEU A 61 -3.92 3.11 14.08
C LEU A 61 -5.39 2.98 14.47
N ALA A 62 -5.69 2.81 15.77
CA ALA A 62 -7.06 2.80 16.26
C ALA A 62 -7.75 4.17 16.05
N ASP A 63 -7.03 5.28 16.31
CA ASP A 63 -7.57 6.63 16.11
C ASP A 63 -7.99 6.87 14.64
N LEU A 64 -7.28 6.24 13.68
CA LEU A 64 -7.63 6.29 12.25
C LEU A 64 -9.01 5.68 12.01
N PHE A 65 -9.25 4.47 12.51
CA PHE A 65 -10.53 3.77 12.33
C PHE A 65 -11.66 4.44 13.10
N ASP A 66 -11.40 4.92 14.31
CA ASP A 66 -12.39 5.64 15.12
C ASP A 66 -12.87 6.92 14.43
N GLN A 67 -11.98 7.63 13.74
CA GLN A 67 -12.31 8.90 13.09
C GLN A 67 -12.84 8.73 11.66
N LEU A 68 -12.31 7.79 10.89
CA LEU A 68 -12.58 7.67 9.45
C LEU A 68 -13.42 6.44 9.07
N GLY A 69 -13.69 5.55 10.02
CA GLY A 69 -14.33 4.26 9.74
C GLY A 69 -13.38 3.28 9.08
N THR A 70 -13.92 2.32 8.36
CA THR A 70 -13.17 1.20 7.77
C THR A 70 -13.46 0.98 6.28
N ASP A 71 -14.22 1.86 5.63
CA ASP A 71 -14.62 1.68 4.22
C ASP A 71 -13.58 2.26 3.24
N PHE A 72 -12.34 1.75 3.36
CA PHE A 72 -11.21 2.08 2.48
C PHE A 72 -10.15 0.97 2.50
N GLU A 73 -9.29 0.93 1.51
CA GLU A 73 -8.08 0.11 1.50
C GLU A 73 -6.99 0.78 2.36
N LEU A 74 -6.27 0.02 3.19
CA LEU A 74 -5.18 0.54 4.00
C LEU A 74 -3.88 -0.17 3.68
N SER A 75 -2.90 0.56 3.17
CA SER A 75 -1.56 0.06 2.86
C SER A 75 -0.58 0.53 3.93
N LEU A 76 0.03 -0.40 4.65
CA LEU A 76 1.00 -0.09 5.71
C LEU A 76 2.39 -0.61 5.35
N ASP A 77 3.36 0.31 5.22
CA ASP A 77 4.77 -0.06 5.17
C ASP A 77 5.26 -0.40 6.58
N VAL A 78 5.55 -1.66 6.81
CA VAL A 78 5.82 -2.20 8.15
C VAL A 78 7.29 -2.01 8.50
N LYS A 79 7.58 -0.99 9.29
CA LYS A 79 8.95 -0.62 9.68
C LYS A 79 9.46 -1.39 10.92
N ASP A 80 8.55 -1.81 11.79
CA ASP A 80 8.86 -2.72 12.91
C ASP A 80 8.30 -4.10 12.58
N PRO A 81 9.12 -5.17 12.54
CA PRO A 81 8.65 -6.52 12.23
C PRO A 81 7.46 -6.99 13.08
N ALA A 82 7.38 -6.54 14.33
CA ALA A 82 6.29 -6.89 15.24
C ALA A 82 5.01 -6.06 15.02
N ALA A 83 5.04 -5.00 14.19
CA ALA A 83 3.89 -4.13 13.98
C ALA A 83 2.80 -4.78 13.11
N GLY A 84 3.17 -5.63 12.16
CA GLY A 84 2.21 -6.24 11.23
C GLY A 84 1.08 -7.02 11.92
N PRO A 85 1.37 -8.03 12.78
CA PRO A 85 0.34 -8.77 13.50
C PRO A 85 -0.49 -7.89 14.43
N VAL A 86 0.12 -6.90 15.07
CA VAL A 86 -0.60 -5.97 15.97
C VAL A 86 -1.54 -5.07 15.14
N ALA A 87 -1.09 -4.54 14.01
CA ALA A 87 -1.92 -3.75 13.10
C ALA A 87 -3.11 -4.56 12.57
N ALA A 88 -2.89 -5.82 12.19
CA ALA A 88 -3.96 -6.73 11.75
C ALA A 88 -5.00 -6.98 12.87
N SER A 89 -4.55 -7.14 14.12
CA SER A 89 -5.44 -7.30 15.27
C SER A 89 -6.27 -6.03 15.54
N VAL A 90 -5.66 -4.85 15.46
CA VAL A 90 -6.36 -3.56 15.60
C VAL A 90 -7.39 -3.39 14.48
N ALA A 91 -7.02 -3.70 13.24
CA ALA A 91 -7.93 -3.65 12.09
C ALA A 91 -9.14 -4.59 12.28
N ALA A 92 -8.90 -5.84 12.71
CA ALA A 92 -9.97 -6.81 12.97
C ALA A 92 -10.88 -6.39 14.14
N SER A 93 -10.35 -5.65 15.12
CA SER A 93 -11.13 -5.12 16.24
C SER A 93 -12.02 -3.95 15.81
N ALA A 94 -11.58 -3.15 14.86
CA ALA A 94 -12.37 -2.06 14.30
C ALA A 94 -13.52 -2.59 13.41
N ASP A 95 -13.21 -3.55 12.54
CA ASP A 95 -14.17 -4.24 11.68
C ASP A 95 -13.62 -5.62 11.29
N PRO A 96 -14.36 -6.72 11.53
CA PRO A 96 -13.92 -8.08 11.19
C PRO A 96 -13.55 -8.29 9.72
N THR A 97 -14.03 -7.44 8.80
CA THR A 97 -13.73 -7.50 7.36
C THR A 97 -12.50 -6.66 6.98
N MET A 98 -12.08 -5.72 7.84
CA MET A 98 -10.96 -4.81 7.56
C MET A 98 -9.63 -5.51 7.25
N PRO A 99 -9.27 -6.66 7.86
CA PRO A 99 -8.04 -7.38 7.49
C PRO A 99 -7.95 -7.74 6.01
N SER A 100 -9.06 -7.96 5.32
CA SER A 100 -9.07 -8.24 3.87
C SER A 100 -8.78 -7.02 3.00
N ARG A 101 -8.84 -5.82 3.56
CA ARG A 101 -8.48 -4.53 2.96
C ARG A 101 -7.19 -3.94 3.53
N LEU A 102 -6.51 -4.68 4.41
CA LEU A 102 -5.21 -4.30 4.96
C LEU A 102 -4.09 -4.93 4.13
N TRP A 103 -3.24 -4.08 3.56
CA TRP A 103 -2.07 -4.42 2.77
C TRP A 103 -0.81 -4.18 3.58
N LEU A 104 -0.05 -5.21 3.89
CA LEU A 104 1.22 -5.10 4.62
C LEU A 104 2.37 -5.12 3.62
N CYS A 105 3.08 -4.00 3.53
CA CYS A 105 4.19 -3.80 2.61
C CYS A 105 5.53 -4.07 3.28
N HIS A 106 6.44 -4.72 2.56
CA HIS A 106 7.85 -4.88 2.93
C HIS A 106 8.68 -5.30 1.72
N ASP A 107 10.00 -5.03 1.75
CA ASP A 107 10.92 -5.41 0.67
C ASP A 107 11.52 -6.83 0.83
N ASP A 108 11.49 -7.39 2.02
CA ASP A 108 11.98 -8.73 2.33
C ASP A 108 10.84 -9.76 2.25
N LEU A 109 10.96 -10.71 1.31
CA LEU A 109 9.94 -11.74 1.07
C LEU A 109 9.80 -12.73 2.24
N ASP A 110 10.86 -13.02 2.97
CA ASP A 110 10.79 -13.97 4.08
C ASP A 110 10.06 -13.34 5.27
N GLN A 111 10.26 -12.05 5.49
CA GLN A 111 9.47 -11.29 6.47
C GLN A 111 7.99 -11.17 6.08
N LEU A 112 7.67 -11.00 4.79
CA LEU A 112 6.29 -10.99 4.33
C LEU A 112 5.60 -12.34 4.58
N VAL A 113 6.26 -13.44 4.23
CA VAL A 113 5.69 -14.79 4.41
C VAL A 113 5.39 -15.08 5.88
N SER A 114 6.31 -14.72 6.81
CA SER A 114 6.07 -14.95 8.24
C SER A 114 4.80 -14.25 8.76
N ARG A 115 4.41 -13.13 8.15
CA ARG A 115 3.17 -12.41 8.52
C ARG A 115 1.89 -13.13 8.07
N ARG A 116 1.97 -13.96 7.04
CA ARG A 116 0.81 -14.76 6.58
C ARG A 116 0.35 -15.75 7.64
N ASP A 117 1.30 -16.35 8.36
CA ASP A 117 1.00 -17.32 9.42
C ASP A 117 0.28 -16.64 10.60
N ASP A 118 0.70 -15.42 10.95
CA ASP A 118 0.12 -14.63 12.05
C ASP A 118 -1.20 -13.94 11.68
N SER A 119 -1.42 -13.66 10.39
CA SER A 119 -2.55 -12.85 9.89
C SER A 119 -3.00 -13.33 8.51
N PRO A 120 -3.74 -14.43 8.41
CA PRO A 120 -4.02 -15.11 7.13
C PRO A 120 -4.93 -14.31 6.19
N TYR A 121 -5.66 -13.33 6.70
CA TYR A 121 -6.63 -12.54 5.93
C TYR A 121 -6.07 -11.24 5.37
N VAL A 122 -4.89 -10.80 5.82
CA VAL A 122 -4.27 -9.59 5.30
C VAL A 122 -3.66 -9.84 3.91
N ARG A 123 -3.52 -8.80 3.14
CA ARG A 123 -2.86 -8.83 1.84
C ARG A 123 -1.38 -8.46 1.99
N LEU A 124 -0.52 -9.10 1.23
CA LEU A 124 0.93 -8.92 1.31
C LEU A 124 1.45 -8.25 0.04
N VAL A 125 2.27 -7.22 0.21
CA VAL A 125 2.85 -6.44 -0.89
C VAL A 125 4.37 -6.47 -0.82
N CYS A 126 5.01 -6.96 -1.86
CA CYS A 126 6.46 -6.81 -2.03
C CYS A 126 6.75 -5.40 -2.57
N SER A 127 7.13 -4.47 -1.68
CA SER A 127 7.50 -3.10 -2.07
C SER A 127 9.00 -3.03 -2.29
N THR A 128 9.43 -2.92 -3.58
CA THR A 128 10.84 -3.08 -3.93
C THR A 128 11.24 -2.25 -5.17
N ARG A 129 12.44 -2.47 -5.67
CA ARG A 129 12.98 -1.95 -6.94
C ARG A 129 13.41 -3.12 -7.82
N LEU A 130 13.21 -3.02 -9.14
CA LEU A 130 13.63 -4.07 -10.08
C LEU A 130 15.13 -4.38 -9.98
N ALA A 131 15.95 -3.38 -9.69
CA ALA A 131 17.39 -3.56 -9.47
C ALA A 131 17.72 -4.55 -8.34
N ARG A 132 16.80 -4.76 -7.39
CA ARG A 132 16.94 -5.77 -6.32
C ARG A 132 16.55 -7.17 -6.77
N ALA A 133 15.79 -7.31 -7.84
CA ALA A 133 15.44 -8.59 -8.46
C ALA A 133 16.61 -9.16 -9.27
N LYS A 134 17.68 -9.58 -8.59
CA LYS A 134 18.95 -10.01 -9.21
C LYS A 134 18.82 -11.10 -10.28
N GLN A 135 17.74 -11.89 -10.25
CA GLN A 135 17.46 -12.99 -11.18
C GLN A 135 16.40 -12.62 -12.22
N GLY A 136 16.07 -11.32 -12.34
CA GLY A 136 15.09 -10.81 -13.27
C GLY A 136 13.64 -10.81 -12.76
N PRO A 137 12.76 -10.09 -13.46
CA PRO A 137 11.36 -9.93 -13.06
C PRO A 137 10.56 -11.22 -13.16
N GLU A 138 10.87 -12.13 -14.08
CA GLU A 138 10.21 -13.42 -14.23
C GLU A 138 10.42 -14.29 -12.99
N ARG A 139 11.65 -14.29 -12.47
CA ARG A 139 11.96 -15.05 -11.25
C ARG A 139 11.30 -14.42 -10.04
N LEU A 140 11.26 -13.10 -9.95
CA LEU A 140 10.52 -12.39 -8.89
C LEU A 140 9.03 -12.75 -8.94
N ALA A 141 8.39 -12.67 -10.10
CA ALA A 141 6.97 -13.00 -10.27
C ALA A 141 6.67 -14.45 -9.83
N ALA A 142 7.54 -15.40 -10.22
CA ALA A 142 7.41 -16.79 -9.79
C ALA A 142 7.55 -16.96 -8.27
N GLN A 143 8.47 -16.25 -7.64
CA GLN A 143 8.65 -16.27 -6.18
C GLN A 143 7.45 -15.67 -5.45
N LEU A 144 6.91 -14.55 -5.93
CA LEU A 144 5.71 -13.93 -5.36
C LEU A 144 4.52 -14.90 -5.42
N ARG A 145 4.28 -15.51 -6.57
CA ARG A 145 3.24 -16.54 -6.74
C ARG A 145 3.43 -17.73 -5.80
N GLN A 146 4.64 -18.28 -5.73
CA GLN A 146 4.95 -19.45 -4.88
C GLN A 146 4.70 -19.14 -3.40
N ARG A 147 4.94 -17.90 -2.97
CA ARG A 147 4.83 -17.45 -1.59
C ARG A 147 3.47 -16.81 -1.26
N SER A 148 2.52 -16.85 -2.20
CA SER A 148 1.19 -16.24 -2.05
C SER A 148 1.25 -14.76 -1.66
N ILE A 149 2.18 -14.00 -2.26
CA ILE A 149 2.25 -12.54 -2.15
C ILE A 149 1.25 -11.95 -3.14
N ASP A 150 0.38 -11.07 -2.67
CA ASP A 150 -0.78 -10.58 -3.42
C ASP A 150 -0.41 -9.52 -4.46
N ALA A 151 0.56 -8.65 -4.15
CA ALA A 151 0.95 -7.56 -5.02
C ALA A 151 2.47 -7.31 -5.02
N VAL A 152 2.95 -6.69 -6.09
CA VAL A 152 4.28 -6.07 -6.17
C VAL A 152 4.12 -4.57 -6.33
N ASN A 153 4.85 -3.79 -5.54
CA ASN A 153 4.89 -2.34 -5.62
C ASN A 153 6.27 -1.87 -6.06
N LEU A 154 6.34 -1.25 -7.25
CA LEU A 154 7.57 -0.71 -7.84
C LEU A 154 7.44 0.79 -8.05
N HIS A 155 8.58 1.48 -8.13
CA HIS A 155 8.58 2.88 -8.52
C HIS A 155 7.96 3.06 -9.91
N HIS A 156 7.19 4.13 -10.09
CA HIS A 156 6.43 4.40 -11.33
C HIS A 156 7.27 4.27 -12.61
N SER A 157 8.56 4.65 -12.55
CA SER A 157 9.46 4.65 -13.71
C SER A 157 9.96 3.27 -14.15
N GLU A 158 9.70 2.23 -13.36
CA GLU A 158 10.11 0.85 -13.65
C GLU A 158 9.02 0.07 -14.40
N TRP A 159 7.81 0.59 -14.44
CA TRP A 159 6.69 -0.07 -15.08
C TRP A 159 6.70 0.05 -16.61
N THR A 160 6.35 -1.05 -17.25
CA THR A 160 6.02 -1.16 -18.68
C THR A 160 4.80 -2.06 -18.83
N GLY A 161 4.05 -1.94 -19.92
CA GLY A 161 2.89 -2.82 -20.18
C GLY A 161 3.27 -4.31 -20.21
N GLY A 162 4.47 -4.63 -20.71
CA GLY A 162 4.99 -6.01 -20.67
C GLY A 162 5.23 -6.51 -19.25
N LEU A 163 5.74 -5.66 -18.36
CA LEU A 163 5.99 -6.01 -16.97
C LEU A 163 4.68 -6.18 -16.18
N THR A 164 3.70 -5.31 -16.39
CA THR A 164 2.36 -5.45 -15.80
C THR A 164 1.73 -6.77 -16.22
N THR A 165 1.74 -7.06 -17.54
CA THR A 165 1.24 -8.34 -18.07
C THR A 165 1.97 -9.54 -17.47
N LEU A 166 3.27 -9.46 -17.26
CA LEU A 166 4.06 -10.51 -16.63
C LEU A 166 3.53 -10.83 -15.22
N PHE A 167 3.43 -9.83 -14.35
CA PHE A 167 2.97 -10.05 -12.97
C PHE A 167 1.52 -10.56 -12.93
N HIS A 168 0.64 -10.03 -13.79
CA HIS A 168 -0.74 -10.51 -13.91
C HIS A 168 -0.82 -11.99 -14.30
N ARG A 169 0.04 -12.46 -15.22
CA ARG A 169 0.10 -13.89 -15.58
C ARG A 169 0.47 -14.80 -14.41
N PHE A 170 1.22 -14.27 -13.45
CA PHE A 170 1.52 -14.98 -12.20
C PHE A 170 0.46 -14.77 -11.11
N GLY A 171 -0.62 -14.01 -11.40
CA GLY A 171 -1.71 -13.71 -10.45
C GLY A 171 -1.30 -12.73 -9.36
N THR A 172 -0.30 -11.88 -9.63
CA THR A 172 0.18 -10.83 -8.72
C THR A 172 -0.29 -9.48 -9.23
N LEU A 173 -0.88 -8.67 -8.36
CA LEU A 173 -1.28 -7.30 -8.68
C LEU A 173 -0.05 -6.39 -8.81
N ALA A 174 -0.19 -5.35 -9.63
CA ALA A 174 0.85 -4.40 -9.96
C ALA A 174 0.54 -3.02 -9.38
N PHE A 175 1.36 -2.53 -8.45
CA PHE A 175 1.22 -1.22 -7.82
C PHE A 175 2.39 -0.31 -8.18
N GLY A 176 2.11 0.99 -8.32
CA GLY A 176 3.12 1.99 -8.68
C GLY A 176 3.19 3.13 -7.65
N TRP A 177 4.37 3.37 -7.08
CA TRP A 177 4.57 4.46 -6.13
C TRP A 177 5.31 5.66 -6.74
N ASP A 178 5.22 6.82 -6.05
CA ASP A 178 5.73 8.13 -6.48
C ASP A 178 5.11 8.64 -7.79
N ALA A 179 3.81 8.38 -8.00
CA ALA A 179 3.08 8.77 -9.21
C ALA A 179 2.50 10.19 -9.09
N GLN A 180 3.35 11.23 -9.05
CA GLN A 180 3.00 12.59 -8.67
C GLN A 180 2.47 13.47 -9.83
N PHE A 181 2.64 13.05 -11.09
CA PHE A 181 2.30 13.86 -12.26
C PHE A 181 1.26 13.17 -13.14
N GLU A 182 0.33 13.95 -13.71
CA GLU A 182 -0.75 13.45 -14.57
C GLU A 182 -0.25 12.54 -15.71
N ARG A 183 0.83 12.95 -16.40
CA ARG A 183 1.43 12.14 -17.49
C ARG A 183 1.90 10.77 -17.02
N ILE A 184 2.35 10.67 -15.75
CA ILE A 184 2.81 9.41 -15.14
C ILE A 184 1.59 8.54 -14.81
N LEU A 185 0.59 9.13 -14.14
CA LEU A 185 -0.68 8.47 -13.82
C LEU A 185 -1.37 7.94 -15.08
N ASP A 186 -1.53 8.79 -16.12
CA ASP A 186 -2.09 8.38 -17.40
C ASP A 186 -1.29 7.24 -18.07
N GLY A 187 0.04 7.27 -17.91
CA GLY A 187 0.94 6.22 -18.40
C GLY A 187 0.70 4.89 -17.68
N LEU A 188 0.67 4.91 -16.35
CA LEU A 188 0.47 3.73 -15.50
C LEU A 188 -0.90 3.10 -15.77
N PHE A 189 -1.98 3.88 -15.81
CA PHE A 189 -3.31 3.36 -16.12
C PHE A 189 -3.39 2.70 -17.50
N ARG A 190 -2.74 3.28 -18.55
CA ARG A 190 -2.64 2.64 -19.86
C ARG A 190 -1.86 1.33 -19.86
N MET A 191 -0.92 1.16 -18.93
CA MET A 191 -0.17 -0.10 -18.77
C MET A 191 -0.96 -1.17 -18.01
N GLY A 192 -2.16 -0.83 -17.49
CA GLY A 192 -3.00 -1.75 -16.72
C GLY A 192 -2.55 -1.92 -15.27
N ILE A 193 -2.01 -0.86 -14.64
CA ILE A 193 -1.66 -0.87 -13.21
C ILE A 193 -2.91 -1.06 -12.35
N ASP A 194 -2.84 -1.83 -11.26
CA ASP A 194 -3.99 -2.10 -10.39
C ASP A 194 -4.12 -1.08 -9.27
N GLY A 195 -3.03 -0.43 -8.87
CA GLY A 195 -3.04 0.61 -7.85
C GLY A 195 -1.89 1.59 -8.01
N VAL A 196 -2.11 2.83 -7.55
CA VAL A 196 -1.10 3.89 -7.57
C VAL A 196 -1.05 4.60 -6.22
N TYR A 197 0.15 5.01 -5.83
CA TYR A 197 0.39 5.86 -4.66
C TYR A 197 0.82 7.25 -5.12
N SER A 198 0.11 8.27 -4.65
CA SER A 198 0.34 9.67 -5.00
C SER A 198 -0.05 10.60 -3.84
N ASP A 199 0.74 11.65 -3.62
CA ASP A 199 0.39 12.73 -2.68
C ASP A 199 -0.66 13.70 -3.25
N HIS A 200 -0.93 13.63 -4.57
CA HIS A 200 -1.85 14.48 -5.30
C HIS A 200 -3.12 13.72 -5.68
N VAL A 201 -4.05 13.59 -4.72
CA VAL A 201 -5.29 12.81 -4.89
C VAL A 201 -6.15 13.36 -6.02
N ASP A 202 -6.27 14.69 -6.14
CA ASP A 202 -6.99 15.37 -7.21
C ASP A 202 -6.50 14.93 -8.60
N ARG A 203 -5.19 14.96 -8.84
CA ARG A 203 -4.58 14.48 -10.09
C ARG A 203 -4.82 13.00 -10.35
N MET A 204 -4.74 12.20 -9.27
CA MET A 204 -4.93 10.75 -9.36
C MET A 204 -6.36 10.40 -9.76
N THR A 205 -7.36 11.01 -9.12
CA THR A 205 -8.78 10.79 -9.41
C THR A 205 -9.17 11.30 -10.79
N ASP A 206 -8.65 12.46 -11.19
CA ASP A 206 -8.88 13.02 -12.54
C ASP A 206 -8.26 12.13 -13.63
N ALA A 207 -7.06 11.63 -13.43
CA ALA A 207 -6.40 10.72 -14.37
C ALA A 207 -7.15 9.39 -14.49
N LEU A 208 -7.63 8.84 -13.38
CA LEU A 208 -8.46 7.64 -13.37
C LEU A 208 -9.79 7.88 -14.11
N ALA A 209 -10.47 8.98 -13.84
CA ALA A 209 -11.71 9.33 -14.52
C ALA A 209 -11.51 9.45 -16.04
N ARG A 210 -10.43 10.10 -16.49
CA ARG A 210 -10.08 10.17 -17.91
C ARG A 210 -9.79 8.79 -18.51
N HIS A 211 -9.17 7.89 -17.77
CA HIS A 211 -8.89 6.53 -18.22
C HIS A 211 -10.18 5.73 -18.41
N LEU A 212 -11.06 5.75 -17.41
CA LEU A 212 -12.35 5.03 -17.47
C LEU A 212 -13.32 5.57 -18.53
N ALA A 213 -13.22 6.86 -18.88
CA ALA A 213 -14.04 7.47 -19.93
C ALA A 213 -13.61 7.11 -21.37
N ARG A 214 -12.52 6.36 -21.57
CA ARG A 214 -12.04 6.01 -22.93
C ARG A 214 -12.92 4.92 -23.57
N PRO A 215 -13.43 5.15 -24.80
CA PRO A 215 -14.30 4.19 -25.49
C PRO A 215 -13.67 2.82 -25.76
N GLU A 216 -12.35 2.78 -25.90
CA GLU A 216 -11.58 1.56 -26.24
C GLU A 216 -11.63 0.50 -25.13
N LEU A 217 -11.87 0.90 -23.87
CA LEU A 217 -11.97 -0.01 -22.73
C LEU A 217 -13.38 -0.61 -22.57
N ASN A 218 -14.39 -0.01 -23.23
CA ASN A 218 -15.79 -0.42 -23.15
C ASN A 218 -16.25 -1.29 -24.34
N GLN A 219 -15.36 -1.66 -25.27
CA GLN A 219 -15.71 -2.59 -26.34
C GLN A 219 -15.54 -4.03 -25.85
N PRO A 220 -16.57 -4.89 -25.95
CA PRO A 220 -16.40 -6.32 -25.79
C PRO A 220 -15.39 -6.83 -26.81
N PRO A 221 -14.59 -7.86 -26.49
CA PRO A 221 -13.65 -8.42 -27.46
C PRO A 221 -14.38 -8.74 -28.73
N SER A 222 -13.92 -8.16 -29.84
CA SER A 222 -14.46 -8.47 -31.19
C SER A 222 -14.36 -9.97 -31.39
N SER A 223 -15.51 -10.63 -31.51
CA SER A 223 -15.59 -12.01 -31.96
C SER A 223 -15.14 -12.00 -33.45
N GLU A 224 -13.86 -12.29 -33.69
CA GLU A 224 -13.42 -12.65 -35.02
C GLU A 224 -14.08 -13.98 -35.38
N PRO A 225 -14.81 -14.06 -36.52
CA PRO A 225 -15.26 -15.34 -37.04
C PRO A 225 -14.04 -16.06 -37.63
N GLY A 226 -13.68 -17.21 -37.03
CA GLY A 226 -12.75 -18.18 -37.62
C GLY A 226 -13.33 -18.91 -38.82
#